data_a6bde8ef975d4bbaff52ad7b4d0ab7c2
#
_entry.id   a6bde8ef975d4bbaff52ad7b4d0ab7c2
#
_cell.length_a   1.000
_cell.length_b   1.000
_cell.length_c   1.000
_cell.angle_alpha   90.00
_cell.angle_beta   90.00
_cell.angle_gamma   90.00
#
_symmetry.space_group_name_H-M   'P 1'
#
loop_
_entity.id
_entity.type
_entity.pdbx_description
1 polymer ?
#
loop_
_entity_poly.entity_id
_entity_poly.type
_entity_poly.pdbx_seq_one_letter_code
_entity_poly.pdbx_strand_id
1 'polypeptide(L)'
;MIKAFYKQMNKKILTFVFLFTTAFGQSNIFAQFGSSFADIAEEVNESVVTITTTNTIMLDKDIQNFYRYWGRELPDEYESKSLGSGVIVDSENAYIVTNHHVIFDERSNKPVEEIKVQLLDKRIFEATVIGLDKATDLAVLKIEAEDIKSVNLGDSEKVRVGEWVLAIGSPFSESLSHTVTAGIVSALGRNNVMSSLNTYQNFIQTDAAINPGNSGGALLNMDGELIGINAAIASGGGRANAGIGFAIPSAMVKKVMDDLIDKGYVVRSFLGIYMQDINEDLYETLDLNTRNGAIVSDIVEDSPADKAGFEEGDVIVKFENKEISNGSELKNLVSSSEPGSRVKIEIFRDDKKKNLYVVLEERSGEEIVSLPKNDYSELGLSLRNPSESLLEQFDLDVDDFSNIQGVIVVDVQEESPAQKAGIVEGDIISRVGRKKVFNTDDFDTEINKYDDKDKILFLVKRGNSSRFLTLTR
;
A
#
# COMPACT_ATOMS: atom_id res chain seq x y z
N MET A 1 -64.65 -24.68 -43.96
CA MET A 1 -64.69 -23.90 -42.70
C MET A 1 -63.94 -24.54 -41.58
N ILE A 2 -64.07 -25.81 -41.27
CA ILE A 2 -63.46 -26.53 -40.16
C ILE A 2 -61.85 -26.56 -40.24
N LYS A 3 -61.26 -26.76 -41.43
CA LYS A 3 -59.80 -26.77 -41.63
C LYS A 3 -59.13 -25.40 -41.39
N ALA A 4 -59.81 -24.30 -41.63
CA ALA A 4 -59.35 -22.96 -41.39
C ALA A 4 -59.34 -22.63 -39.88
N PHE A 5 -60.32 -23.12 -39.16
CA PHE A 5 -60.47 -22.95 -37.72
C PHE A 5 -59.37 -23.73 -36.98
N TYR A 6 -59.07 -24.96 -37.35
CA TYR A 6 -57.94 -25.75 -36.78
C TYR A 6 -56.57 -25.13 -37.06
N LYS A 7 -56.36 -24.57 -38.22
CA LYS A 7 -55.09 -23.90 -38.57
C LYS A 7 -54.85 -22.61 -37.77
N GLN A 8 -55.94 -21.89 -37.45
CA GLN A 8 -55.89 -20.66 -36.68
C GLN A 8 -55.70 -20.95 -35.14
N MET A 9 -56.35 -22.04 -34.67
CA MET A 9 -56.21 -22.50 -33.28
C MET A 9 -54.82 -23.04 -32.98
N ASN A 10 -54.20 -23.81 -33.88
CA ASN A 10 -52.87 -24.29 -33.75
C ASN A 10 -51.82 -23.15 -33.77
N LYS A 11 -52.05 -22.10 -34.58
CA LYS A 11 -51.19 -20.91 -34.54
C LYS A 11 -51.26 -20.15 -33.20
N LYS A 12 -52.44 -20.02 -32.62
CA LYS A 12 -52.63 -19.36 -31.32
C LYS A 12 -52.03 -20.17 -30.17
N ILE A 13 -52.14 -21.51 -30.21
CA ILE A 13 -51.52 -22.40 -29.22
C ILE A 13 -50.00 -22.36 -29.34
N LEU A 14 -49.45 -22.39 -30.58
CA LEU A 14 -48.03 -22.29 -30.79
C LEU A 14 -47.45 -20.94 -30.31
N THR A 15 -48.16 -19.85 -30.54
CA THR A 15 -47.75 -18.51 -30.06
C THR A 15 -47.84 -18.40 -28.54
N PHE A 16 -48.83 -19.02 -27.92
CA PHE A 16 -49.00 -19.02 -26.47
C PHE A 16 -47.90 -19.89 -25.78
N VAL A 17 -47.59 -21.05 -26.37
CA VAL A 17 -46.49 -21.91 -25.87
C VAL A 17 -45.13 -21.22 -26.02
N PHE A 18 -44.91 -20.51 -27.15
CA PHE A 18 -43.65 -19.76 -27.35
C PHE A 18 -43.50 -18.56 -26.39
N LEU A 19 -44.60 -17.83 -26.12
CA LEU A 19 -44.61 -16.76 -25.11
C LEU A 19 -44.43 -17.30 -23.66
N PHE A 20 -44.98 -18.48 -23.38
CA PHE A 20 -44.82 -19.08 -22.05
C PHE A 20 -43.44 -19.62 -21.81
N THR A 21 -42.78 -20.21 -22.82
CA THR A 21 -41.40 -20.69 -22.71
C THR A 21 -40.38 -19.56 -22.62
N THR A 22 -40.59 -18.42 -23.27
CA THR A 22 -39.74 -17.24 -23.15
C THR A 22 -39.89 -16.55 -21.79
N ALA A 23 -41.09 -16.51 -21.22
CA ALA A 23 -41.35 -15.94 -19.90
C ALA A 23 -40.71 -16.80 -18.76
N PHE A 24 -40.78 -18.12 -18.87
CA PHE A 24 -40.12 -19.02 -17.90
C PHE A 24 -38.58 -19.05 -18.05
N GLY A 25 -38.07 -18.91 -19.28
CA GLY A 25 -36.64 -18.81 -19.52
C GLY A 25 -36.01 -17.54 -18.91
N GLN A 26 -36.71 -16.40 -18.98
CA GLN A 26 -36.22 -15.14 -18.39
C GLN A 26 -36.25 -15.14 -16.87
N SER A 27 -37.25 -15.77 -16.23
CA SER A 27 -37.28 -15.88 -14.76
C SER A 27 -36.12 -16.74 -14.20
N ASN A 28 -35.70 -17.76 -14.94
CA ASN A 28 -34.56 -18.61 -14.54
C ASN A 28 -33.20 -17.90 -14.66
N ILE A 29 -33.03 -17.03 -15.66
CA ILE A 29 -31.76 -16.29 -15.84
C ILE A 29 -31.54 -15.31 -14.69
N PHE A 30 -32.57 -14.56 -14.28
CA PHE A 30 -32.47 -13.63 -13.15
C PHE A 30 -32.30 -14.35 -11.82
N ALA A 31 -32.96 -15.48 -11.62
CA ALA A 31 -32.78 -16.31 -10.41
C ALA A 31 -31.37 -16.91 -10.34
N GLN A 32 -30.87 -17.39 -11.48
CA GLN A 32 -29.49 -17.93 -11.55
C GLN A 32 -28.43 -16.85 -11.35
N PHE A 33 -28.66 -15.63 -11.84
CA PHE A 33 -27.75 -14.50 -11.60
C PHE A 33 -27.74 -14.10 -10.14
N GLY A 34 -28.87 -14.07 -9.45
CA GLY A 34 -28.95 -13.76 -8.02
C GLY A 34 -28.31 -14.83 -7.13
N SER A 35 -28.40 -16.12 -7.52
CA SER A 35 -27.71 -17.21 -6.78
C SER A 35 -26.20 -17.13 -6.91
N SER A 36 -25.66 -16.66 -8.04
CA SER A 36 -24.21 -16.55 -8.25
C SER A 36 -23.51 -15.63 -7.22
N PHE A 37 -24.16 -14.54 -6.79
CA PHE A 37 -23.60 -13.69 -5.73
C PHE A 37 -23.53 -14.41 -4.37
N ALA A 38 -24.57 -15.20 -4.03
CA ALA A 38 -24.61 -15.96 -2.79
C ALA A 38 -23.57 -17.08 -2.79
N ASP A 39 -23.45 -17.80 -3.91
CA ASP A 39 -22.50 -18.89 -4.08
C ASP A 39 -21.04 -18.39 -3.95
N ILE A 40 -20.72 -17.27 -4.60
CA ILE A 40 -19.39 -16.64 -4.49
C ILE A 40 -19.13 -16.19 -3.06
N ALA A 41 -20.11 -15.54 -2.43
CA ALA A 41 -19.98 -15.09 -1.04
C ALA A 41 -19.74 -16.26 -0.07
N GLU A 42 -20.46 -17.36 -0.24
CA GLU A 42 -20.29 -18.57 0.57
C GLU A 42 -18.91 -19.19 0.41
N GLU A 43 -18.40 -19.24 -0.83
CA GLU A 43 -17.08 -19.81 -1.14
C GLU A 43 -15.94 -18.95 -0.58
N VAL A 44 -15.99 -17.62 -0.77
CA VAL A 44 -14.85 -16.73 -0.50
C VAL A 44 -14.87 -16.16 0.92
N ASN A 45 -16.00 -16.13 1.61
CA ASN A 45 -16.09 -15.58 2.97
C ASN A 45 -15.10 -16.23 3.97
N GLU A 46 -14.78 -17.53 3.79
CA GLU A 46 -13.80 -18.21 4.64
C GLU A 46 -12.37 -17.67 4.46
N SER A 47 -12.08 -17.04 3.33
CA SER A 47 -10.78 -16.44 3.03
C SER A 47 -10.67 -14.97 3.49
N VAL A 48 -11.78 -14.34 3.90
CA VAL A 48 -11.76 -12.98 4.45
C VAL A 48 -11.72 -13.04 5.97
N VAL A 49 -10.90 -12.20 6.57
CA VAL A 49 -10.69 -12.17 8.02
C VAL A 49 -10.97 -10.79 8.59
N THR A 50 -11.35 -10.76 9.86
CA THR A 50 -11.46 -9.52 10.63
C THR A 50 -10.15 -9.27 11.36
N ILE A 51 -9.59 -8.07 11.22
CA ILE A 51 -8.37 -7.66 11.90
C ILE A 51 -8.74 -6.65 12.99
N THR A 52 -8.39 -6.97 14.22
CA THR A 52 -8.50 -6.05 15.36
C THR A 52 -7.10 -5.67 15.81
N THR A 53 -6.83 -4.38 15.88
CA THR A 53 -5.55 -3.86 16.35
C THR A 53 -5.73 -3.14 17.67
N THR A 54 -4.75 -3.31 18.55
CA THR A 54 -4.72 -2.62 19.85
C THR A 54 -3.44 -1.78 19.90
N ASN A 55 -3.59 -0.54 20.37
CA ASN A 55 -2.48 0.37 20.59
C ASN A 55 -2.65 1.08 21.94
N THR A 56 -1.59 1.17 22.70
CA THR A 56 -1.59 1.87 23.98
C THR A 56 -1.31 3.35 23.74
N ILE A 57 -2.26 4.20 24.11
CA ILE A 57 -2.09 5.66 24.00
C ILE A 57 -1.80 6.21 25.39
N MET A 58 -0.60 6.77 25.56
CA MET A 58 -0.24 7.52 26.77
C MET A 58 -1.01 8.83 26.81
N LEU A 59 -1.70 9.10 27.90
CA LEU A 59 -2.36 10.37 28.11
C LEU A 59 -1.33 11.45 28.47
N ASP A 60 -1.38 12.57 27.76
CA ASP A 60 -0.53 13.72 28.04
C ASP A 60 -0.62 14.11 29.52
N LYS A 61 0.55 14.33 30.17
CA LYS A 61 0.66 14.68 31.57
C LYS A 61 -0.09 15.96 31.93
N ASP A 62 -0.20 16.89 30.99
CA ASP A 62 -0.95 18.13 31.19
C ASP A 62 -2.45 17.88 31.25
N ILE A 63 -2.96 16.96 30.43
CA ILE A 63 -4.34 16.49 30.45
C ILE A 63 -4.63 15.77 31.79
N GLN A 64 -3.75 14.88 32.21
CA GLN A 64 -3.88 14.17 33.49
C GLN A 64 -3.89 15.15 34.67
N ASN A 65 -2.95 16.10 34.68
CA ASN A 65 -2.85 17.13 35.71
C ASN A 65 -4.09 18.04 35.74
N PHE A 66 -4.64 18.41 34.58
CA PHE A 66 -5.88 19.16 34.47
C PHE A 66 -7.05 18.42 35.10
N TYR A 67 -7.27 17.16 34.80
CA TYR A 67 -8.34 16.35 35.37
C TYR A 67 -8.12 16.05 36.86
N ARG A 68 -6.87 15.84 37.30
CA ARG A 68 -6.50 15.66 38.71
C ARG A 68 -6.83 16.92 39.55
N TYR A 69 -6.63 18.12 38.98
CA TYR A 69 -7.03 19.36 39.58
C TYR A 69 -8.56 19.43 39.87
N TRP A 70 -9.35 18.80 38.99
CA TRP A 70 -10.81 18.69 39.15
C TRP A 70 -11.26 17.44 39.92
N GLY A 71 -10.33 16.77 40.62
CA GLY A 71 -10.65 15.60 41.46
C GLY A 71 -11.01 14.34 40.66
N ARG A 72 -10.62 14.25 39.40
CA ARG A 72 -10.76 13.07 38.56
C ARG A 72 -9.36 12.52 38.26
N GLU A 73 -9.14 11.25 38.62
CA GLU A 73 -7.96 10.49 38.16
C GLU A 73 -8.32 9.84 36.83
N LEU A 74 -7.58 10.20 35.79
CA LEU A 74 -7.59 9.47 34.50
C LEU A 74 -6.50 8.39 34.54
N PRO A 75 -6.69 7.25 33.88
CA PRO A 75 -5.62 6.29 33.72
C PRO A 75 -4.47 6.91 32.95
N ASP A 76 -3.25 6.51 33.25
CA ASP A 76 -2.04 6.99 32.58
C ASP A 76 -2.02 6.57 31.10
N GLU A 77 -2.66 5.44 30.81
CA GLU A 77 -2.75 4.79 29.51
C GLU A 77 -4.18 4.37 29.22
N TYR A 78 -4.56 4.37 27.95
CA TYR A 78 -5.80 3.74 27.50
C TYR A 78 -5.58 2.96 26.20
N GLU A 79 -6.20 1.79 26.10
CA GLU A 79 -6.19 0.99 24.89
C GLU A 79 -7.10 1.62 23.82
N SER A 80 -6.53 1.89 22.65
CA SER A 80 -7.27 2.25 21.45
C SER A 80 -7.36 1.03 20.55
N LYS A 81 -8.59 0.62 20.23
CA LYS A 81 -8.83 -0.48 19.31
C LYS A 81 -9.30 0.04 17.96
N SER A 82 -8.71 -0.49 16.90
CA SER A 82 -9.13 -0.25 15.52
C SER A 82 -9.56 -1.54 14.86
N LEU A 83 -10.40 -1.44 13.85
CA LEU A 83 -10.95 -2.57 13.11
C LEU A 83 -10.63 -2.42 11.62
N GLY A 84 -10.22 -3.51 11.01
CA GLY A 84 -10.02 -3.66 9.59
C GLY A 84 -10.33 -5.07 9.11
N SER A 85 -10.03 -5.33 7.88
CA SER A 85 -10.19 -6.62 7.23
C SER A 85 -8.87 -7.10 6.66
N GLY A 86 -8.79 -8.39 6.32
CA GLY A 86 -7.69 -8.97 5.58
C GLY A 86 -8.19 -10.08 4.68
N VAL A 87 -7.36 -10.52 3.76
CA VAL A 87 -7.65 -11.61 2.82
C VAL A 87 -6.54 -12.64 2.89
N ILE A 88 -6.90 -13.89 3.18
CA ILE A 88 -5.97 -15.03 3.12
C ILE A 88 -5.67 -15.29 1.65
N VAL A 89 -4.42 -15.14 1.25
CA VAL A 89 -3.96 -15.30 -0.14
C VAL A 89 -3.11 -16.55 -0.34
N ASP A 90 -2.62 -17.13 0.74
CA ASP A 90 -1.87 -18.39 0.75
C ASP A 90 -2.27 -19.17 2.00
N SER A 91 -2.95 -20.32 1.78
CA SER A 91 -3.41 -21.19 2.87
C SER A 91 -2.34 -22.14 3.40
N GLU A 92 -1.27 -22.39 2.64
CA GLU A 92 -0.17 -23.26 3.07
C GLU A 92 0.75 -22.55 4.05
N ASN A 93 1.07 -21.26 3.78
CA ASN A 93 1.93 -20.43 4.60
C ASN A 93 1.16 -19.50 5.55
N ALA A 94 -0.17 -19.49 5.44
CA ALA A 94 -1.11 -18.66 6.21
C ALA A 94 -0.82 -17.14 6.07
N TYR A 95 -0.48 -16.71 4.85
CA TYR A 95 -0.29 -15.29 4.54
C TYR A 95 -1.62 -14.58 4.30
N ILE A 96 -1.71 -13.38 4.87
CA ILE A 96 -2.86 -12.49 4.80
C ILE A 96 -2.40 -11.14 4.26
N VAL A 97 -3.09 -10.62 3.25
CA VAL A 97 -2.90 -9.25 2.77
C VAL A 97 -3.93 -8.34 3.42
N THR A 98 -3.50 -7.16 3.83
CA THR A 98 -4.34 -6.09 4.37
C THR A 98 -3.79 -4.72 3.94
N ASN A 99 -4.41 -3.62 4.38
CA ASN A 99 -3.85 -2.29 4.17
C ASN A 99 -2.80 -1.95 5.24
N HIS A 100 -1.80 -1.17 4.84
CA HIS A 100 -0.79 -0.61 5.74
C HIS A 100 -1.44 0.18 6.89
N HIS A 101 -2.37 1.09 6.57
CA HIS A 101 -3.04 1.94 7.56
C HIS A 101 -3.91 1.18 8.58
N VAL A 102 -4.24 -0.09 8.34
CA VAL A 102 -4.97 -0.95 9.30
C VAL A 102 -4.06 -1.35 10.46
N ILE A 103 -2.77 -1.59 10.18
CA ILE A 103 -1.81 -2.16 11.14
C ILE A 103 -0.65 -1.20 11.47
N PHE A 104 -0.77 0.05 11.09
CA PHE A 104 0.23 1.08 11.34
C PHE A 104 -0.42 2.31 11.98
N ASP A 105 0.16 2.79 13.07
CA ASP A 105 -0.30 4.01 13.73
C ASP A 105 0.53 5.21 13.25
N GLU A 106 -0.07 6.05 12.43
CA GLU A 106 0.55 7.26 11.89
C GLU A 106 0.95 8.28 12.98
N ARG A 107 0.36 8.21 14.19
CA ARG A 107 0.67 9.13 15.28
C ARG A 107 1.99 8.78 15.96
N SER A 108 2.19 7.48 16.21
CA SER A 108 3.43 6.96 16.79
C SER A 108 4.48 6.66 15.73
N ASN A 109 4.11 6.71 14.43
CA ASN A 109 4.92 6.29 13.29
C ASN A 109 5.52 4.88 13.46
N LYS A 110 4.72 3.96 14.02
CA LYS A 110 5.11 2.57 14.32
C LYS A 110 3.98 1.61 13.95
N PRO A 111 4.29 0.34 13.68
CA PRO A 111 3.28 -0.71 13.66
C PRO A 111 2.54 -0.76 14.99
N VAL A 112 1.27 -1.14 14.96
CA VAL A 112 0.46 -1.33 16.17
C VAL A 112 1.04 -2.44 17.04
N GLU A 113 0.81 -2.36 18.37
CA GLU A 113 1.42 -3.26 19.34
C GLU A 113 0.89 -4.70 19.26
N GLU A 114 -0.42 -4.85 19.01
CA GLU A 114 -1.08 -6.14 18.94
C GLU A 114 -2.00 -6.24 17.73
N ILE A 115 -1.88 -7.32 16.96
CA ILE A 115 -2.72 -7.61 15.79
C ILE A 115 -3.40 -8.96 16.02
N LYS A 116 -4.72 -8.94 16.12
CA LYS A 116 -5.55 -10.14 16.22
C LYS A 116 -6.34 -10.34 14.94
N VAL A 117 -6.25 -11.55 14.40
CA VAL A 117 -6.97 -12.01 13.22
C VAL A 117 -8.06 -12.97 13.64
N GLN A 118 -9.31 -12.64 13.35
CA GLN A 118 -10.46 -13.52 13.58
C GLN A 118 -10.95 -14.08 12.24
N LEU A 119 -11.03 -15.41 12.17
CA LEU A 119 -11.60 -16.13 11.03
C LEU A 119 -13.13 -16.16 11.07
N LEU A 120 -13.76 -16.59 9.98
CA LEU A 120 -15.23 -16.76 9.88
C LEU A 120 -15.79 -17.70 10.96
N ASP A 121 -15.08 -18.77 11.27
CA ASP A 121 -15.43 -19.77 12.30
C ASP A 121 -15.18 -19.30 13.74
N LYS A 122 -14.78 -18.03 13.94
CA LYS A 122 -14.49 -17.39 15.22
C LYS A 122 -13.17 -17.79 15.89
N ARG A 123 -12.31 -18.59 15.26
CA ARG A 123 -10.93 -18.79 15.73
C ARG A 123 -10.20 -17.44 15.67
N ILE A 124 -9.40 -17.15 16.70
CA ILE A 124 -8.62 -15.92 16.82
C ILE A 124 -7.15 -16.28 16.93
N PHE A 125 -6.32 -15.61 16.16
CA PHE A 125 -4.88 -15.78 16.12
C PHE A 125 -4.17 -14.45 16.30
N GLU A 126 -3.02 -14.46 16.94
CA GLU A 126 -2.07 -13.36 16.87
C GLU A 126 -1.38 -13.40 15.51
N ALA A 127 -1.21 -12.23 14.89
CA ALA A 127 -0.56 -12.13 13.60
C ALA A 127 0.81 -11.46 13.72
N THR A 128 1.75 -11.99 12.96
CA THR A 128 3.07 -11.41 12.78
C THR A 128 3.10 -10.61 11.47
N VAL A 129 3.67 -9.42 11.51
CA VAL A 129 3.88 -8.60 10.32
C VAL A 129 5.09 -9.14 9.55
N ILE A 130 4.89 -9.52 8.30
CA ILE A 130 5.94 -9.99 7.38
C ILE A 130 6.59 -8.81 6.68
N GLY A 131 5.79 -7.84 6.27
CA GLY A 131 6.27 -6.63 5.64
C GLY A 131 5.17 -5.58 5.46
N LEU A 132 5.61 -4.34 5.31
CA LEU A 132 4.80 -3.14 5.18
C LEU A 132 5.21 -2.35 3.96
N ASP A 133 4.25 -1.81 3.24
CA ASP A 133 4.50 -0.86 2.16
C ASP A 133 3.55 0.33 2.24
N LYS A 134 4.03 1.41 2.82
CA LYS A 134 3.28 2.67 2.96
C LYS A 134 2.91 3.26 1.60
N ALA A 135 3.79 3.11 0.61
CA ALA A 135 3.63 3.75 -0.70
C ALA A 135 2.47 3.17 -1.52
N THR A 136 2.10 1.91 -1.32
CA THR A 136 0.90 1.29 -1.92
C THR A 136 -0.24 1.08 -0.94
N ASP A 137 -0.04 1.40 0.34
CA ASP A 137 -0.97 1.11 1.43
C ASP A 137 -1.27 -0.40 1.57
N LEU A 138 -0.26 -1.25 1.43
CA LEU A 138 -0.37 -2.70 1.59
C LEU A 138 0.51 -3.21 2.73
N ALA A 139 0.08 -4.33 3.31
CA ALA A 139 0.83 -5.07 4.31
C ALA A 139 0.59 -6.57 4.19
N VAL A 140 1.59 -7.37 4.55
CA VAL A 140 1.49 -8.83 4.63
C VAL A 140 1.64 -9.26 6.08
N LEU A 141 0.66 -10.03 6.53
CA LEU A 141 0.64 -10.67 7.85
C LEU A 141 0.78 -12.18 7.71
N LYS A 142 1.23 -12.83 8.77
CA LYS A 142 1.23 -14.28 8.92
C LYS A 142 0.55 -14.67 10.22
N ILE A 143 -0.24 -15.73 10.19
CA ILE A 143 -0.80 -16.39 11.37
C ILE A 143 -0.35 -17.85 11.45
N GLU A 144 -0.39 -18.45 12.62
CA GLU A 144 -0.14 -19.87 12.80
C GLU A 144 -1.49 -20.60 12.87
N ALA A 145 -2.07 -20.89 11.70
CA ALA A 145 -3.38 -21.51 11.56
C ALA A 145 -3.35 -22.68 10.58
N GLU A 146 -4.09 -23.72 10.90
CA GLU A 146 -4.36 -24.88 10.02
C GLU A 146 -5.83 -24.85 9.57
N ASP A 147 -6.15 -25.61 8.52
CA ASP A 147 -7.51 -25.71 7.98
C ASP A 147 -8.12 -24.34 7.65
N ILE A 148 -7.42 -23.56 6.85
CA ILE A 148 -7.84 -22.27 6.32
C ILE A 148 -7.91 -22.30 4.81
N LYS A 149 -8.75 -21.43 4.22
CA LYS A 149 -8.88 -21.29 2.77
C LYS A 149 -8.29 -19.97 2.29
N SER A 150 -7.61 -20.00 1.16
CA SER A 150 -7.15 -18.81 0.45
C SER A 150 -8.03 -18.51 -0.75
N VAL A 151 -8.14 -17.23 -1.11
CA VAL A 151 -8.80 -16.79 -2.35
C VAL A 151 -7.83 -16.94 -3.52
N ASN A 152 -8.38 -17.21 -4.71
CA ASN A 152 -7.59 -17.16 -5.95
C ASN A 152 -7.37 -15.71 -6.39
N LEU A 153 -6.12 -15.38 -6.80
CA LEU A 153 -5.82 -14.08 -7.39
C LEU A 153 -6.32 -14.02 -8.83
N GLY A 154 -7.20 -13.07 -9.12
CA GLY A 154 -7.65 -12.73 -10.47
C GLY A 154 -6.70 -11.72 -11.13
N ASP A 155 -6.87 -11.53 -12.44
CA ASP A 155 -6.07 -10.61 -13.25
C ASP A 155 -6.76 -9.24 -13.38
N SER A 156 -6.37 -8.30 -12.53
CA SER A 156 -6.94 -6.94 -12.53
C SER A 156 -6.64 -6.13 -13.80
N GLU A 157 -5.66 -6.53 -14.62
CA GLU A 157 -5.38 -5.85 -15.91
C GLU A 157 -6.41 -6.20 -16.99
N LYS A 158 -7.20 -7.27 -16.81
CA LYS A 158 -8.29 -7.66 -17.71
C LYS A 158 -9.66 -7.13 -17.32
N VAL A 159 -9.78 -6.55 -16.13
CA VAL A 159 -11.02 -6.00 -15.60
C VAL A 159 -11.50 -4.84 -16.46
N ARG A 160 -12.82 -4.76 -16.70
CA ARG A 160 -13.42 -3.71 -17.53
C ARG A 160 -14.46 -2.93 -16.73
N VAL A 161 -14.57 -1.65 -17.04
CA VAL A 161 -15.64 -0.80 -16.50
C VAL A 161 -17.02 -1.39 -16.87
N GLY A 162 -17.91 -1.46 -15.86
CA GLY A 162 -19.24 -2.04 -15.95
C GLY A 162 -19.34 -3.52 -15.55
N GLU A 163 -18.26 -4.20 -15.28
CA GLU A 163 -18.28 -5.57 -14.73
C GLU A 163 -18.74 -5.57 -13.27
N TRP A 164 -19.53 -6.59 -12.92
CA TRP A 164 -20.02 -6.77 -11.56
C TRP A 164 -18.88 -7.19 -10.63
N VAL A 165 -18.94 -6.66 -9.41
CA VAL A 165 -17.99 -6.95 -8.35
C VAL A 165 -18.68 -7.13 -7.00
N LEU A 166 -18.04 -7.90 -6.12
CA LEU A 166 -18.42 -8.09 -4.72
C LEU A 166 -17.31 -7.53 -3.82
N ALA A 167 -17.68 -6.69 -2.86
CA ALA A 167 -16.77 -6.27 -1.82
C ALA A 167 -17.14 -6.98 -0.52
N ILE A 168 -16.16 -7.60 0.13
CA ILE A 168 -16.30 -8.32 1.41
C ILE A 168 -15.36 -7.70 2.44
N GLY A 169 -15.87 -7.55 3.67
CA GLY A 169 -15.08 -7.04 4.80
C GLY A 169 -15.89 -6.94 6.08
N SER A 170 -15.35 -6.25 7.08
CA SER A 170 -15.90 -6.17 8.45
C SER A 170 -16.18 -4.70 8.84
N PRO A 171 -17.22 -4.07 8.28
CA PRO A 171 -17.46 -2.64 8.49
C PRO A 171 -17.91 -2.33 9.93
N PHE A 172 -17.41 -1.22 10.49
CA PHE A 172 -17.82 -0.58 11.75
C PHE A 172 -17.67 -1.39 13.03
N SER A 173 -17.87 -2.70 13.06
CA SER A 173 -17.80 -3.51 14.29
C SER A 173 -17.60 -4.99 13.98
N GLU A 174 -17.06 -5.73 14.95
CA GLU A 174 -16.94 -7.19 14.86
C GLU A 174 -18.29 -7.91 14.65
N SER A 175 -19.38 -7.30 15.10
CA SER A 175 -20.74 -7.85 14.90
C SER A 175 -21.23 -7.76 13.45
N LEU A 176 -20.58 -6.95 12.61
CA LEU A 176 -20.85 -6.80 11.18
C LEU A 176 -19.75 -7.44 10.32
N SER A 177 -18.94 -8.33 10.91
CA SER A 177 -17.90 -9.06 10.19
C SER A 177 -18.46 -9.81 8.98
N HIS A 178 -17.65 -9.95 7.92
CA HIS A 178 -18.00 -10.67 6.69
C HIS A 178 -19.23 -10.10 5.96
N THR A 179 -19.40 -8.78 6.01
CA THR A 179 -20.44 -8.07 5.24
C THR A 179 -20.09 -8.10 3.76
N VAL A 180 -21.05 -8.51 2.95
CA VAL A 180 -20.95 -8.56 1.49
C VAL A 180 -21.75 -7.41 0.89
N THR A 181 -21.15 -6.67 -0.03
CA THR A 181 -21.82 -5.66 -0.85
C THR A 181 -21.52 -5.91 -2.32
N ALA A 182 -22.46 -5.57 -3.21
CA ALA A 182 -22.32 -5.72 -4.64
C ALA A 182 -22.39 -4.37 -5.36
N GLY A 183 -21.66 -4.27 -6.46
CA GLY A 183 -21.63 -3.10 -7.32
C GLY A 183 -20.96 -3.44 -8.64
N ILE A 184 -20.50 -2.41 -9.35
CA ILE A 184 -19.76 -2.56 -10.59
C ILE A 184 -18.39 -1.88 -10.51
N VAL A 185 -17.50 -2.21 -11.42
CA VAL A 185 -16.32 -1.41 -11.70
C VAL A 185 -16.76 -0.11 -12.34
N SER A 186 -16.65 0.99 -11.61
CA SER A 186 -17.08 2.32 -12.07
C SER A 186 -16.01 3.02 -12.91
N ALA A 187 -14.73 2.80 -12.61
CA ALA A 187 -13.59 3.30 -13.37
C ALA A 187 -12.32 2.52 -13.02
N LEU A 188 -11.29 2.67 -13.84
CA LEU A 188 -9.95 2.10 -13.65
C LEU A 188 -8.90 3.20 -13.67
N GLY A 189 -7.72 2.93 -13.12
CA GLY A 189 -6.58 3.84 -13.18
C GLY A 189 -6.77 5.12 -12.37
N ARG A 190 -7.55 5.09 -11.28
CA ARG A 190 -7.75 6.28 -10.45
C ARG A 190 -6.50 6.62 -9.67
N ASN A 191 -5.99 7.82 -9.94
CA ASN A 191 -4.79 8.41 -9.32
C ASN A 191 -5.20 9.64 -8.50
N ASN A 192 -4.30 10.11 -7.64
CA ASN A 192 -4.50 11.33 -6.83
C ASN A 192 -5.78 11.30 -5.96
N VAL A 193 -6.21 10.09 -5.58
CA VAL A 193 -7.35 9.89 -4.67
C VAL A 193 -6.96 10.22 -3.23
N MET A 194 -5.74 9.84 -2.83
CA MET A 194 -5.14 10.19 -1.55
C MET A 194 -4.06 11.24 -1.75
N SER A 195 -4.08 12.29 -0.93
CA SER A 195 -3.29 13.52 -1.09
C SER A 195 -1.78 13.38 -0.79
N SER A 196 -1.23 12.18 -0.76
CA SER A 196 0.19 11.95 -0.52
C SER A 196 0.97 11.96 -1.84
N LEU A 197 1.92 12.87 -1.98
CA LEU A 197 2.76 13.05 -3.16
C LEU A 197 3.61 11.81 -3.53
N ASN A 198 3.83 10.89 -2.57
CA ASN A 198 4.71 9.73 -2.75
C ASN A 198 3.99 8.39 -2.88
N THR A 199 2.66 8.35 -2.98
CA THR A 199 1.91 7.09 -3.10
C THR A 199 1.85 6.59 -4.54
N TYR A 200 1.88 5.26 -4.70
CA TYR A 200 1.62 4.59 -5.97
C TYR A 200 0.14 4.23 -6.04
N GLN A 201 -0.61 5.00 -6.80
CA GLN A 201 -2.07 4.86 -6.91
C GLN A 201 -2.46 4.43 -8.31
N ASN A 202 -3.24 3.36 -8.42
CA ASN A 202 -3.83 2.87 -9.66
C ASN A 202 -5.16 2.19 -9.35
N PHE A 203 -6.02 2.86 -8.56
CA PHE A 203 -7.19 2.23 -7.98
C PHE A 203 -8.23 1.78 -9.00
N ILE A 204 -8.87 0.65 -8.69
CA ILE A 204 -10.17 0.26 -9.23
C ILE A 204 -11.22 1.06 -8.45
N GLN A 205 -12.04 1.83 -9.14
CA GLN A 205 -13.21 2.51 -8.55
C GLN A 205 -14.43 1.62 -8.65
N THR A 206 -15.20 1.53 -7.57
CA THR A 206 -16.48 0.76 -7.52
C THR A 206 -17.57 1.54 -6.79
N ASP A 207 -18.84 1.26 -7.09
CA ASP A 207 -20.00 1.71 -6.33
C ASP A 207 -20.50 0.66 -5.32
N ALA A 208 -19.86 -0.52 -5.25
CA ALA A 208 -20.03 -1.44 -4.12
C ALA A 208 -19.73 -0.68 -2.81
N ALA A 209 -20.60 -0.85 -1.81
CA ALA A 209 -20.49 -0.06 -0.57
C ALA A 209 -19.26 -0.48 0.25
N ILE A 210 -18.24 0.37 0.25
CA ILE A 210 -17.04 0.25 1.10
C ILE A 210 -17.19 1.26 2.24
N ASN A 211 -16.96 0.83 3.48
CA ASN A 211 -17.06 1.66 4.69
C ASN A 211 -15.84 1.38 5.58
N PRO A 212 -15.55 2.27 6.58
CA PRO A 212 -14.50 2.02 7.56
C PRO A 212 -14.63 0.62 8.19
N GLY A 213 -13.56 -0.16 8.18
CA GLY A 213 -13.51 -1.56 8.58
C GLY A 213 -13.50 -2.55 7.40
N ASN A 214 -14.01 -2.17 6.20
CA ASN A 214 -13.80 -2.97 4.98
C ASN A 214 -12.40 -2.81 4.39
N SER A 215 -11.62 -1.83 4.84
CA SER A 215 -10.21 -1.66 4.43
C SER A 215 -9.42 -2.93 4.68
N GLY A 216 -8.65 -3.36 3.69
CA GLY A 216 -7.92 -4.63 3.69
C GLY A 216 -8.75 -5.84 3.25
N GLY A 217 -10.07 -5.71 3.09
CA GLY A 217 -10.95 -6.77 2.62
C GLY A 217 -10.91 -6.97 1.10
N ALA A 218 -11.65 -7.97 0.62
CA ALA A 218 -11.63 -8.40 -0.77
C ALA A 218 -12.53 -7.55 -1.68
N LEU A 219 -12.06 -7.25 -2.90
CA LEU A 219 -12.87 -6.95 -4.06
C LEU A 219 -12.76 -8.11 -5.05
N LEU A 220 -13.89 -8.74 -5.38
CA LEU A 220 -13.96 -9.96 -6.18
C LEU A 220 -14.67 -9.71 -7.51
N ASN A 221 -14.28 -10.47 -8.55
CA ASN A 221 -15.06 -10.61 -9.78
C ASN A 221 -16.18 -11.66 -9.64
N MET A 222 -16.94 -11.89 -10.71
CA MET A 222 -18.05 -12.86 -10.73
C MET A 222 -17.60 -14.32 -10.85
N ASP A 223 -16.31 -14.60 -10.93
CA ASP A 223 -15.69 -15.93 -10.86
C ASP A 223 -15.14 -16.23 -9.45
N GLY A 224 -15.36 -15.32 -8.46
CA GLY A 224 -14.87 -15.44 -7.08
C GLY A 224 -13.39 -15.15 -6.94
N GLU A 225 -12.73 -14.58 -7.95
CA GLU A 225 -11.30 -14.25 -7.89
C GLU A 225 -11.08 -12.86 -7.30
N LEU A 226 -10.00 -12.70 -6.53
CA LEU A 226 -9.58 -11.44 -5.95
C LEU A 226 -9.00 -10.51 -7.02
N ILE A 227 -9.72 -9.46 -7.38
CA ILE A 227 -9.26 -8.44 -8.33
C ILE A 227 -8.72 -7.19 -7.66
N GLY A 228 -8.90 -7.05 -6.34
CA GLY A 228 -8.32 -5.94 -5.58
C GLY A 228 -8.54 -6.05 -4.08
N ILE A 229 -7.81 -5.19 -3.34
CA ILE A 229 -7.94 -5.00 -1.88
C ILE A 229 -8.65 -3.67 -1.63
N ASN A 230 -9.78 -3.71 -0.90
CA ASN A 230 -10.53 -2.51 -0.53
C ASN A 230 -9.67 -1.58 0.31
N ALA A 231 -9.53 -0.31 -0.07
CA ALA A 231 -8.58 0.60 0.59
C ALA A 231 -9.23 1.88 1.12
N ALA A 232 -10.01 2.57 0.30
CA ALA A 232 -10.46 3.93 0.62
C ALA A 232 -11.87 4.23 0.10
N ILE A 233 -12.44 5.31 0.60
CA ILE A 233 -13.69 5.91 0.11
C ILE A 233 -13.48 7.40 -0.17
N ALA A 234 -14.13 7.92 -1.21
CA ALA A 234 -14.32 9.36 -1.32
C ALA A 234 -15.53 9.74 -0.44
N SER A 235 -15.26 10.42 0.67
CA SER A 235 -16.31 10.93 1.55
C SER A 235 -16.56 12.41 1.25
N GLY A 236 -17.77 12.76 0.86
CA GLY A 236 -18.19 14.16 0.64
C GLY A 236 -18.36 14.96 1.95
N GLY A 237 -17.38 14.87 2.88
CA GLY A 237 -17.38 15.54 4.17
C GLY A 237 -18.01 14.75 5.33
N GLY A 238 -18.41 13.49 5.11
CA GLY A 238 -18.92 12.56 6.12
C GLY A 238 -18.08 11.28 6.24
N ARG A 239 -18.35 10.44 7.25
CA ARG A 239 -17.66 9.15 7.45
C ARG A 239 -18.31 7.98 6.70
N ALA A 240 -19.30 8.21 5.84
CA ALA A 240 -20.04 7.17 5.12
C ALA A 240 -19.72 7.18 3.63
N ASN A 241 -19.85 6.02 2.99
CA ASN A 241 -19.69 5.85 1.55
C ASN A 241 -20.72 6.71 0.77
N ALA A 242 -20.24 7.50 -0.18
CA ALA A 242 -21.07 8.30 -1.11
C ALA A 242 -21.30 7.59 -2.45
N GLY A 243 -21.14 6.26 -2.54
CA GLY A 243 -21.17 5.49 -3.77
C GLY A 243 -19.86 5.53 -4.55
N ILE A 244 -18.75 5.86 -3.89
CA ILE A 244 -17.43 5.89 -4.50
C ILE A 244 -16.45 5.19 -3.54
N GLY A 245 -16.10 3.96 -3.90
CA GLY A 245 -15.11 3.15 -3.23
C GLY A 245 -13.90 2.91 -4.13
N PHE A 246 -12.76 2.61 -3.53
CA PHE A 246 -11.49 2.34 -4.21
C PHE A 246 -10.86 1.06 -3.69
N ALA A 247 -10.28 0.29 -4.62
CA ALA A 247 -9.53 -0.91 -4.29
C ALA A 247 -8.16 -0.91 -5.01
N ILE A 248 -7.14 -1.42 -4.32
CA ILE A 248 -5.79 -1.61 -4.88
C ILE A 248 -5.83 -2.84 -5.80
N PRO A 249 -5.43 -2.74 -7.08
CA PRO A 249 -5.54 -3.83 -8.05
C PRO A 249 -4.72 -5.07 -7.67
N SER A 250 -5.23 -6.26 -7.96
CA SER A 250 -4.57 -7.55 -7.64
C SER A 250 -3.18 -7.70 -8.27
N ALA A 251 -2.92 -7.11 -9.44
CA ALA A 251 -1.60 -7.11 -10.05
C ALA A 251 -0.57 -6.37 -9.17
N MET A 252 -0.97 -5.24 -8.56
CA MET A 252 -0.12 -4.51 -7.61
C MET A 252 0.02 -5.28 -6.30
N VAL A 253 -1.09 -5.85 -5.79
CA VAL A 253 -1.10 -6.69 -4.58
C VAL A 253 -0.11 -7.83 -4.70
N LYS A 254 -0.15 -8.57 -5.83
CA LYS A 254 0.74 -9.70 -6.08
C LYS A 254 2.21 -9.29 -6.03
N LYS A 255 2.59 -8.23 -6.77
CA LYS A 255 3.98 -7.77 -6.81
C LYS A 255 4.48 -7.34 -5.43
N VAL A 256 3.68 -6.54 -4.71
CA VAL A 256 4.04 -6.05 -3.37
C VAL A 256 4.15 -7.22 -2.39
N MET A 257 3.19 -8.13 -2.40
CA MET A 257 3.20 -9.32 -1.55
C MET A 257 4.43 -10.19 -1.79
N ASP A 258 4.72 -10.51 -3.07
CA ASP A 258 5.88 -11.33 -3.44
C ASP A 258 7.20 -10.67 -2.94
N ASP A 259 7.38 -9.37 -3.19
CA ASP A 259 8.55 -8.63 -2.72
C ASP A 259 8.65 -8.58 -1.18
N LEU A 260 7.52 -8.34 -0.46
CA LEU A 260 7.52 -8.30 1.01
C LEU A 260 7.82 -9.67 1.63
N ILE A 261 7.34 -10.76 1.05
CA ILE A 261 7.61 -12.12 1.53
C ILE A 261 9.07 -12.50 1.27
N ASP A 262 9.58 -12.23 0.05
CA ASP A 262 10.90 -12.69 -0.36
C ASP A 262 12.03 -11.82 0.20
N LYS A 263 11.82 -10.50 0.29
CA LYS A 263 12.88 -9.51 0.58
C LYS A 263 12.62 -8.71 1.86
N GLY A 264 11.37 -8.67 2.33
CA GLY A 264 10.94 -7.81 3.44
C GLY A 264 10.66 -6.36 3.05
N TYR A 265 10.89 -5.96 1.79
CA TYR A 265 10.63 -4.63 1.25
C TYR A 265 10.26 -4.69 -0.23
N VAL A 266 9.61 -3.64 -0.72
CA VAL A 266 9.17 -3.59 -2.13
C VAL A 266 10.25 -2.95 -3.00
N VAL A 267 10.69 -3.71 -4.00
CA VAL A 267 11.67 -3.24 -5.01
C VAL A 267 10.95 -2.41 -6.06
N ARG A 268 11.45 -1.21 -6.30
CA ARG A 268 10.92 -0.29 -7.31
C ARG A 268 11.99 0.16 -8.27
N SER A 269 11.63 0.26 -9.53
CA SER A 269 12.51 0.85 -10.53
C SER A 269 12.44 2.37 -10.52
N PHE A 270 13.54 2.98 -10.94
CA PHE A 270 13.76 4.40 -11.02
C PHE A 270 14.16 4.81 -12.44
N LEU A 271 13.56 5.90 -12.93
CA LEU A 271 13.87 6.49 -14.22
C LEU A 271 14.73 7.75 -14.09
N GLY A 272 14.51 8.55 -13.05
CA GLY A 272 15.29 9.76 -12.77
C GLY A 272 14.82 10.98 -13.50
N ILE A 273 13.51 11.22 -13.57
CA ILE A 273 12.92 12.44 -14.10
C ILE A 273 11.97 13.07 -13.08
N TYR A 274 11.91 14.41 -13.11
CA TYR A 274 10.77 15.15 -12.60
C TYR A 274 9.80 15.38 -13.75
N MET A 275 8.51 15.29 -13.48
CA MET A 275 7.49 15.39 -14.52
C MET A 275 6.22 16.05 -13.99
N GLN A 276 5.45 16.60 -14.89
CA GLN A 276 4.13 17.15 -14.59
C GLN A 276 3.12 16.74 -15.65
N ASP A 277 1.85 16.74 -15.27
CA ASP A 277 0.74 16.45 -16.17
C ASP A 277 0.54 17.63 -17.15
N ILE A 278 0.10 17.31 -18.34
CA ILE A 278 -0.22 18.32 -19.37
C ILE A 278 -1.60 18.90 -19.03
N ASN A 279 -1.61 20.16 -18.60
CA ASN A 279 -2.83 20.95 -18.46
C ASN A 279 -3.08 21.81 -19.72
N GLU A 280 -4.23 22.51 -19.78
CA GLU A 280 -4.60 23.31 -20.95
C GLU A 280 -3.60 24.44 -21.22
N ASP A 281 -3.10 25.11 -20.16
CA ASP A 281 -2.13 26.19 -20.30
C ASP A 281 -0.79 25.73 -20.91
N LEU A 282 -0.30 24.55 -20.47
CA LEU A 282 0.91 23.94 -21.03
C LEU A 282 0.69 23.48 -22.47
N TYR A 283 -0.48 22.87 -22.74
CA TYR A 283 -0.83 22.44 -24.07
C TYR A 283 -0.81 23.60 -25.08
N GLU A 284 -1.41 24.74 -24.72
CA GLU A 284 -1.49 25.92 -25.58
C GLU A 284 -0.15 26.68 -25.66
N THR A 285 0.53 26.89 -24.50
CA THR A 285 1.74 27.68 -24.43
C THR A 285 2.93 27.02 -25.10
N LEU A 286 3.04 25.72 -25.01
CA LEU A 286 4.11 24.91 -25.60
C LEU A 286 3.74 24.35 -26.97
N ASP A 287 2.54 24.67 -27.51
CA ASP A 287 2.00 24.16 -28.79
C ASP A 287 2.15 22.65 -28.95
N LEU A 288 1.74 21.91 -27.89
CA LEU A 288 1.94 20.46 -27.84
C LEU A 288 1.03 19.72 -28.81
N ASN A 289 1.51 18.62 -29.38
CA ASN A 289 0.73 17.76 -30.28
C ASN A 289 -0.25 16.83 -29.57
N THR A 290 -0.22 16.77 -28.25
CA THR A 290 -1.05 15.85 -27.44
C THR A 290 -1.43 16.48 -26.11
N ARG A 291 -2.64 16.11 -25.62
CA ARG A 291 -3.09 16.40 -24.26
C ARG A 291 -2.81 15.24 -23.29
N ASN A 292 -2.38 14.09 -23.81
CA ASN A 292 -2.06 12.90 -23.02
C ASN A 292 -0.54 12.77 -22.91
N GLY A 293 -0.09 12.31 -21.76
CA GLY A 293 1.32 12.07 -21.48
C GLY A 293 1.81 12.81 -20.24
N ALA A 294 3.12 12.79 -20.04
CA ALA A 294 3.81 13.51 -18.99
C ALA A 294 4.95 14.33 -19.58
N ILE A 295 5.04 15.61 -19.24
CA ILE A 295 6.15 16.46 -19.66
C ILE A 295 7.27 16.38 -18.64
N VAL A 296 8.49 16.16 -19.13
CA VAL A 296 9.72 16.16 -18.32
C VAL A 296 10.05 17.61 -17.95
N SER A 297 10.03 17.92 -16.66
CA SER A 297 10.35 19.24 -16.14
C SER A 297 11.79 19.37 -15.68
N ASP A 298 12.42 18.24 -15.28
CA ASP A 298 13.81 18.19 -14.87
C ASP A 298 14.33 16.75 -14.91
N ILE A 299 15.65 16.54 -14.92
CA ILE A 299 16.31 15.25 -15.01
C ILE A 299 17.36 15.15 -13.90
N VAL A 300 17.33 14.03 -13.19
CA VAL A 300 18.33 13.73 -12.16
C VAL A 300 19.66 13.40 -12.83
N GLU A 301 20.73 14.09 -12.46
CA GLU A 301 22.08 13.86 -12.97
C GLU A 301 22.53 12.41 -12.73
N ASP A 302 23.23 11.81 -13.68
CA ASP A 302 23.69 10.40 -13.66
C ASP A 302 22.58 9.34 -13.60
N SER A 303 21.31 9.72 -13.74
CA SER A 303 20.17 8.80 -13.71
C SER A 303 20.04 7.96 -15.00
N PRO A 304 19.18 6.90 -14.99
CA PRO A 304 18.79 6.19 -16.22
C PRO A 304 18.27 7.08 -17.35
N ALA A 305 17.51 8.12 -17.02
CA ALA A 305 16.98 9.07 -17.99
C ALA A 305 18.08 9.95 -18.60
N ASP A 306 18.99 10.49 -17.77
CA ASP A 306 20.15 11.24 -18.23
C ASP A 306 21.03 10.41 -19.17
N LYS A 307 21.39 9.19 -18.76
CA LYS A 307 22.16 8.24 -19.59
C LYS A 307 21.45 7.87 -20.90
N ALA A 308 20.12 7.87 -20.93
CA ALA A 308 19.33 7.58 -22.11
C ALA A 308 19.11 8.79 -23.02
N GLY A 309 19.51 9.99 -22.58
CA GLY A 309 19.43 11.24 -23.34
C GLY A 309 18.03 11.86 -23.36
N PHE A 310 17.30 11.78 -22.26
CA PHE A 310 16.12 12.63 -22.04
C PHE A 310 16.55 14.10 -21.95
N GLU A 311 15.64 15.00 -22.27
CA GLU A 311 15.82 16.45 -22.20
C GLU A 311 14.58 17.08 -21.54
N GLU A 312 14.76 18.20 -20.85
CA GLU A 312 13.65 19.02 -20.39
C GLU A 312 12.72 19.39 -21.54
N GLY A 313 11.40 19.30 -21.32
CA GLY A 313 10.39 19.52 -22.35
C GLY A 313 10.03 18.29 -23.18
N ASP A 314 10.69 17.13 -22.99
CA ASP A 314 10.23 15.87 -23.59
C ASP A 314 8.83 15.53 -23.10
N VAL A 315 7.92 15.17 -24.01
CA VAL A 315 6.58 14.70 -23.68
C VAL A 315 6.54 13.18 -23.84
N ILE A 316 6.47 12.48 -22.72
CA ILE A 316 6.40 11.02 -22.69
C ILE A 316 4.96 10.59 -22.97
N VAL A 317 4.76 9.84 -24.06
CA VAL A 317 3.42 9.41 -24.52
C VAL A 317 3.24 7.90 -24.50
N LYS A 318 4.33 7.12 -24.39
CA LYS A 318 4.24 5.68 -24.38
C LYS A 318 5.40 5.05 -23.61
N PHE A 319 5.07 4.08 -22.78
CA PHE A 319 6.01 3.22 -22.07
C PHE A 319 5.83 1.78 -22.54
N GLU A 320 6.85 1.20 -23.15
CA GLU A 320 6.75 -0.07 -23.86
C GLU A 320 5.59 -0.04 -24.89
N ASN A 321 4.57 -0.85 -24.68
CA ASN A 321 3.39 -0.94 -25.54
C ASN A 321 2.15 -0.23 -24.97
N LYS A 322 2.26 0.39 -23.75
CA LYS A 322 1.16 1.08 -23.08
C LYS A 322 1.22 2.59 -23.35
N GLU A 323 0.12 3.18 -23.77
CA GLU A 323 0.00 4.64 -23.91
C GLU A 323 -0.04 5.28 -22.52
N ILE A 324 0.55 6.46 -22.38
CA ILE A 324 0.63 7.23 -21.14
C ILE A 324 -0.35 8.39 -21.21
N SER A 325 -1.24 8.48 -20.26
CA SER A 325 -2.22 9.56 -20.15
C SER A 325 -1.74 10.67 -19.21
N ASN A 326 -0.92 10.36 -18.20
CA ASN A 326 -0.44 11.30 -17.18
C ASN A 326 0.84 10.77 -16.47
N GLY A 327 1.46 11.62 -15.65
CA GLY A 327 2.69 11.28 -14.92
C GLY A 327 2.50 10.17 -13.90
N SER A 328 1.34 10.09 -13.23
CA SER A 328 1.05 9.03 -12.26
C SER A 328 1.04 7.65 -12.91
N GLU A 329 0.48 7.53 -14.12
CA GLU A 329 0.49 6.28 -14.89
C GLU A 329 1.92 5.88 -15.26
N LEU A 330 2.73 6.82 -15.73
CA LEU A 330 4.15 6.57 -16.01
C LEU A 330 4.90 6.13 -14.75
N LYS A 331 4.71 6.82 -13.62
CA LYS A 331 5.31 6.47 -12.34
C LYS A 331 4.98 5.04 -11.93
N ASN A 332 3.71 4.62 -12.06
CA ASN A 332 3.28 3.27 -11.72
C ASN A 332 3.92 2.22 -12.64
N LEU A 333 4.00 2.47 -13.95
CA LEU A 333 4.61 1.55 -14.90
C LEU A 333 6.13 1.41 -14.68
N VAL A 334 6.83 2.52 -14.43
CA VAL A 334 8.25 2.48 -14.10
C VAL A 334 8.47 1.71 -12.82
N SER A 335 7.75 2.04 -11.74
CA SER A 335 7.93 1.41 -10.43
C SER A 335 7.59 -0.09 -10.39
N SER A 336 6.65 -0.53 -11.23
CA SER A 336 6.26 -1.94 -11.35
C SER A 336 7.21 -2.77 -12.24
N SER A 337 8.06 -2.11 -13.01
CA SER A 337 9.08 -2.77 -13.83
C SER A 337 10.22 -3.31 -12.96
N GLU A 338 10.93 -4.32 -13.44
CA GLU A 338 12.09 -4.86 -12.73
C GLU A 338 13.32 -3.96 -12.91
N PRO A 339 14.10 -3.66 -11.86
CA PRO A 339 15.40 -3.01 -12.00
C PRO A 339 16.32 -3.79 -12.94
N GLY A 340 17.11 -3.08 -13.73
CA GLY A 340 17.95 -3.64 -14.78
C GLY A 340 17.22 -3.96 -16.09
N SER A 341 15.89 -3.88 -16.14
CA SER A 341 15.13 -4.05 -17.37
C SER A 341 15.39 -2.91 -18.36
N ARG A 342 15.52 -3.28 -19.65
CA ARG A 342 15.64 -2.32 -20.73
C ARG A 342 14.28 -2.05 -21.34
N VAL A 343 13.77 -0.84 -21.12
CA VAL A 343 12.44 -0.40 -21.56
C VAL A 343 12.54 0.57 -22.74
N LYS A 344 11.53 0.54 -23.60
CA LYS A 344 11.36 1.50 -24.69
C LYS A 344 10.36 2.57 -24.29
N ILE A 345 10.75 3.85 -24.41
CA ILE A 345 9.89 5.02 -24.12
C ILE A 345 9.74 5.85 -25.38
N GLU A 346 8.49 6.07 -25.83
CA GLU A 346 8.19 6.96 -26.94
C GLU A 346 7.90 8.36 -26.41
N ILE A 347 8.61 9.34 -26.95
CA ILE A 347 8.49 10.75 -26.59
C ILE A 347 8.21 11.62 -27.80
N PHE A 348 7.66 12.82 -27.57
CA PHE A 348 7.75 13.94 -28.48
C PHE A 348 8.83 14.91 -28.00
N ARG A 349 9.72 15.31 -28.90
CA ARG A 349 10.71 16.37 -28.72
C ARG A 349 10.74 17.23 -30.00
N ASP A 350 10.50 18.52 -29.86
CA ASP A 350 10.37 19.46 -31.03
C ASP A 350 9.39 18.90 -32.07
N ASP A 351 8.20 18.51 -31.65
CA ASP A 351 7.12 17.93 -32.46
C ASP A 351 7.46 16.61 -33.20
N LYS A 352 8.61 16.03 -32.91
CA LYS A 352 9.06 14.79 -33.54
C LYS A 352 8.99 13.64 -32.56
N LYS A 353 8.37 12.55 -33.01
CA LYS A 353 8.42 11.29 -32.28
C LYS A 353 9.83 10.74 -32.22
N LYS A 354 10.29 10.40 -31.02
CA LYS A 354 11.56 9.70 -30.78
C LYS A 354 11.30 8.47 -29.88
N ASN A 355 12.14 7.47 -30.01
CA ASN A 355 12.16 6.34 -29.11
C ASN A 355 13.46 6.37 -28.33
N LEU A 356 13.37 6.42 -27.01
CA LEU A 356 14.49 6.27 -26.11
C LEU A 356 14.47 4.86 -25.52
N TYR A 357 15.64 4.30 -25.27
CA TYR A 357 15.81 3.01 -24.63
C TYR A 357 16.55 3.21 -23.34
N VAL A 358 15.91 2.86 -22.23
CA VAL A 358 16.41 3.10 -20.88
C VAL A 358 16.62 1.79 -20.18
N VAL A 359 17.72 1.65 -19.46
CA VAL A 359 17.91 0.58 -18.49
C VAL A 359 17.53 1.16 -17.15
N LEU A 360 16.41 0.68 -16.58
CA LEU A 360 15.92 1.15 -15.30
C LEU A 360 16.86 0.70 -14.18
N GLU A 361 17.08 1.56 -13.20
CA GLU A 361 17.85 1.24 -12.00
C GLU A 361 16.90 1.01 -10.82
N GLU A 362 17.38 0.35 -9.78
CA GLU A 362 16.65 0.24 -8.52
C GLU A 362 16.59 1.62 -7.86
N ARG A 363 15.42 2.01 -7.35
CA ARG A 363 15.28 3.25 -6.61
C ARG A 363 16.00 3.13 -5.28
N SER A 364 17.18 3.73 -5.16
CA SER A 364 17.90 3.85 -3.90
C SER A 364 17.27 4.95 -3.06
N GLY A 365 16.85 4.64 -1.83
CA GLY A 365 16.44 5.65 -0.83
C GLY A 365 14.93 5.78 -0.56
N GLU A 366 14.06 4.87 -1.01
CA GLU A 366 12.78 4.72 -0.31
C GLU A 366 13.07 4.11 1.06
N GLU A 367 12.53 4.76 2.11
CA GLU A 367 12.55 4.18 3.44
C GLU A 367 12.02 2.75 3.35
N ILE A 368 12.93 1.81 3.41
CA ILE A 368 12.59 0.46 3.79
C ILE A 368 12.09 0.63 5.23
N VAL A 369 10.76 0.68 5.42
CA VAL A 369 10.19 0.28 6.69
C VAL A 369 10.37 -1.24 6.72
N SER A 370 11.63 -1.67 6.67
CA SER A 370 11.98 -2.97 7.18
C SER A 370 11.60 -2.89 8.65
N LEU A 371 10.66 -3.71 9.06
CA LEU A 371 10.61 -4.13 10.44
C LEU A 371 12.05 -4.40 10.82
N PRO A 372 12.54 -3.87 11.95
CA PRO A 372 13.95 -3.98 12.29
C PRO A 372 14.31 -5.47 12.30
N LYS A 373 14.91 -5.94 11.23
CA LYS A 373 15.61 -7.22 11.19
C LYS A 373 16.94 -7.07 11.93
N ASN A 374 17.23 -5.86 12.35
CA ASN A 374 18.40 -5.49 13.09
C ASN A 374 18.04 -5.57 14.56
N ASP A 375 18.29 -6.74 15.11
CA ASP A 375 18.13 -7.03 16.53
C ASP A 375 19.18 -6.24 17.36
N TYR A 376 19.05 -4.91 17.33
CA TYR A 376 19.74 -4.01 18.26
C TYR A 376 18.95 -3.83 19.56
N SER A 377 17.93 -4.67 19.77
CA SER A 377 17.14 -4.69 21.01
C SER A 377 18.05 -4.87 22.24
N GLU A 378 19.12 -5.65 22.11
CA GLU A 378 20.14 -5.76 23.16
C GLU A 378 20.85 -4.43 23.46
N LEU A 379 20.96 -3.53 22.50
CA LEU A 379 21.54 -2.20 22.66
C LEU A 379 20.48 -1.14 22.98
N GLY A 380 19.22 -1.45 22.66
CA GLY A 380 18.08 -0.55 22.76
C GLY A 380 18.10 0.59 21.74
N LEU A 381 18.55 0.33 20.50
CA LEU A 381 18.66 1.31 19.42
C LEU A 381 17.81 0.91 18.24
N SER A 382 17.07 1.88 17.68
CA SER A 382 16.51 1.81 16.34
C SER A 382 17.22 2.82 15.44
N LEU A 383 17.74 2.36 14.32
CA LEU A 383 18.58 3.17 13.43
C LEU A 383 17.99 3.21 12.03
N ARG A 384 18.18 4.35 11.35
CA ARG A 384 17.80 4.53 9.94
C ARG A 384 18.88 5.28 9.16
N ASN A 385 18.88 5.05 7.84
CA ASN A 385 19.65 5.88 6.93
C ASN A 385 19.12 7.32 6.95
N PRO A 386 19.99 8.33 6.80
CA PRO A 386 19.56 9.72 6.66
C PRO A 386 18.59 9.88 5.49
N SER A 387 17.46 10.57 5.71
CA SER A 387 16.50 10.98 4.69
C SER A 387 16.05 12.41 4.97
N GLU A 388 15.61 13.13 3.94
CA GLU A 388 15.16 14.52 4.08
C GLU A 388 14.02 14.64 5.10
N SER A 389 13.08 13.69 5.07
CA SER A 389 11.96 13.61 6.02
C SER A 389 12.39 13.38 7.46
N LEU A 390 13.43 12.55 7.70
CA LEU A 390 13.98 12.33 9.05
C LEU A 390 14.73 13.54 9.56
N LEU A 391 15.43 14.26 8.67
CA LEU A 391 16.13 15.48 9.05
C LEU A 391 15.16 16.57 9.47
N GLU A 392 14.07 16.75 8.71
CA GLU A 392 12.98 17.66 9.06
C GLU A 392 12.30 17.24 10.38
N GLN A 393 12.03 15.94 10.55
CA GLN A 393 11.39 15.41 11.77
C GLN A 393 12.19 15.72 13.05
N PHE A 394 13.52 15.65 12.97
CA PHE A 394 14.41 15.89 14.11
C PHE A 394 14.99 17.30 14.15
N ASP A 395 14.50 18.24 13.33
CA ASP A 395 14.99 19.64 13.21
C ASP A 395 16.52 19.70 13.07
N LEU A 396 17.06 18.79 12.22
CA LEU A 396 18.48 18.71 11.94
C LEU A 396 18.79 19.66 10.79
N ASP A 397 19.38 20.82 11.13
CA ASP A 397 19.82 21.83 10.15
C ASP A 397 21.03 21.27 9.37
N VAL A 398 20.81 20.97 8.11
CA VAL A 398 21.85 20.47 7.21
C VAL A 398 21.78 21.23 5.90
N ASP A 399 22.68 22.17 5.73
CA ASP A 399 22.86 22.94 4.49
C ASP A 399 23.17 22.06 3.26
N ASP A 400 23.51 20.79 3.46
CA ASP A 400 23.86 19.85 2.40
C ASP A 400 23.59 18.39 2.83
N PHE A 401 22.44 17.86 2.40
CA PHE A 401 22.01 16.48 2.64
C PHE A 401 23.04 15.44 2.17
N SER A 402 23.72 15.71 1.05
CA SER A 402 24.71 14.81 0.45
C SER A 402 25.95 14.58 1.32
N ASN A 403 26.18 15.40 2.33
CA ASN A 403 27.35 15.33 3.23
C ASN A 403 27.06 14.68 4.60
N ILE A 404 25.86 14.16 4.86
CA ILE A 404 25.59 13.45 6.11
C ILE A 404 26.19 12.05 6.04
N GLN A 405 27.22 11.82 6.85
CA GLN A 405 27.84 10.51 7.04
C GLN A 405 27.35 9.90 8.34
N GLY A 406 26.65 8.75 8.29
CA GLY A 406 26.21 8.03 9.47
C GLY A 406 24.78 7.48 9.36
N VAL A 407 24.28 6.94 10.48
CA VAL A 407 22.90 6.47 10.65
C VAL A 407 22.20 7.30 11.72
N ILE A 408 20.91 7.61 11.51
CA ILE A 408 20.11 8.40 12.45
C ILE A 408 19.48 7.47 13.48
N VAL A 409 19.57 7.85 14.75
CA VAL A 409 18.87 7.19 15.86
C VAL A 409 17.43 7.68 15.87
N VAL A 410 16.49 6.79 15.54
CA VAL A 410 15.07 7.13 15.47
C VAL A 410 14.28 6.74 16.70
N ASP A 411 14.81 5.83 17.53
CA ASP A 411 14.22 5.44 18.81
C ASP A 411 15.31 4.91 19.75
N VAL A 412 15.13 5.18 21.06
CA VAL A 412 16.02 4.67 22.12
C VAL A 412 15.16 4.10 23.23
N GLN A 413 15.25 2.79 23.46
CA GLN A 413 14.48 2.09 24.49
C GLN A 413 14.84 2.61 25.89
N GLU A 414 13.85 2.76 26.74
CA GLU A 414 14.03 3.15 28.14
C GLU A 414 14.84 2.08 28.89
N GLU A 415 15.69 2.52 29.82
CA GLU A 415 16.60 1.71 30.63
C GLU A 415 17.64 0.89 29.83
N SER A 416 17.70 1.07 28.50
CA SER A 416 18.63 0.37 27.62
C SER A 416 20.10 0.79 27.83
N PRO A 417 21.05 -0.03 27.33
CA PRO A 417 22.46 0.37 27.24
C PRO A 417 22.69 1.67 26.47
N ALA A 418 21.92 1.92 25.39
CA ALA A 418 22.03 3.14 24.60
C ALA A 418 21.59 4.38 25.37
N GLN A 419 20.45 4.32 26.07
CA GLN A 419 19.97 5.42 26.90
C GLN A 419 20.96 5.73 28.04
N LYS A 420 21.48 4.69 28.70
CA LYS A 420 22.49 4.83 29.75
C LYS A 420 23.81 5.43 29.25
N ALA A 421 24.15 5.18 27.99
CA ALA A 421 25.30 5.80 27.33
C ALA A 421 25.07 7.26 26.93
N GLY A 422 23.80 7.75 27.03
CA GLY A 422 23.41 9.11 26.71
C GLY A 422 23.13 9.34 25.23
N ILE A 423 22.82 8.28 24.47
CA ILE A 423 22.31 8.36 23.11
C ILE A 423 20.83 8.77 23.20
N VAL A 424 20.37 9.63 22.28
CA VAL A 424 19.00 10.09 22.19
C VAL A 424 18.52 10.08 20.74
N GLU A 425 17.21 10.15 20.53
CA GLU A 425 16.61 10.31 19.21
C GLU A 425 17.15 11.57 18.50
N GLY A 426 17.33 11.48 17.20
CA GLY A 426 17.95 12.53 16.38
C GLY A 426 19.49 12.54 16.39
N ASP A 427 20.16 11.69 17.18
CA ASP A 427 21.60 11.53 17.11
C ASP A 427 22.00 10.85 15.78
N ILE A 428 23.13 11.26 15.20
CA ILE A 428 23.72 10.61 14.03
C ILE A 428 24.96 9.85 14.46
N ILE A 429 24.95 8.52 14.35
CA ILE A 429 26.11 7.68 14.62
C ILE A 429 26.94 7.60 13.35
N SER A 430 28.12 8.22 13.36
CA SER A 430 29.04 8.28 12.22
C SER A 430 30.20 7.32 12.29
N ARG A 431 30.43 6.68 13.45
CA ARG A 431 31.47 5.64 13.63
C ARG A 431 31.05 4.64 14.70
N VAL A 432 31.41 3.37 14.44
CA VAL A 432 31.47 2.30 15.44
C VAL A 432 32.94 1.93 15.68
N GLY A 433 33.38 2.07 16.90
CA GLY A 433 34.79 1.95 17.20
C GLY A 433 35.64 2.98 16.43
N ARG A 434 36.53 2.48 15.58
CA ARG A 434 37.41 3.32 14.74
C ARG A 434 36.97 3.41 13.29
N LYS A 435 35.89 2.70 12.91
CA LYS A 435 35.42 2.62 11.55
C LYS A 435 34.29 3.60 11.29
N LYS A 436 34.30 4.24 10.12
CA LYS A 436 33.22 5.09 9.66
C LYS A 436 32.03 4.21 9.23
N VAL A 437 30.84 4.72 9.48
CA VAL A 437 29.55 4.15 9.10
C VAL A 437 28.88 5.18 8.22
N PHE A 438 28.32 4.77 7.08
CA PHE A 438 27.64 5.65 6.14
C PHE A 438 26.15 5.32 6.03
N ASN A 439 25.78 4.07 6.33
CA ASN A 439 24.42 3.54 6.26
C ASN A 439 24.22 2.42 7.29
N THR A 440 23.01 1.87 7.38
CA THR A 440 22.66 0.79 8.30
C THR A 440 23.45 -0.49 8.05
N ASP A 441 23.76 -0.83 6.81
CA ASP A 441 24.53 -2.04 6.46
C ASP A 441 25.97 -1.94 6.94
N ASP A 442 26.58 -0.75 6.84
CA ASP A 442 27.89 -0.49 7.41
C ASP A 442 27.86 -0.60 8.93
N PHE A 443 26.78 -0.07 9.55
CA PHE A 443 26.61 -0.19 11.00
C PHE A 443 26.51 -1.65 11.43
N ASP A 444 25.70 -2.47 10.75
CA ASP A 444 25.58 -3.90 11.00
C ASP A 444 26.91 -4.61 10.88
N THR A 445 27.63 -4.36 9.80
CA THR A 445 28.93 -4.96 9.55
C THR A 445 29.94 -4.63 10.65
N GLU A 446 29.90 -3.41 11.18
CA GLU A 446 30.84 -2.99 12.19
C GLU A 446 30.40 -3.38 13.61
N ILE A 447 29.08 -3.32 13.93
CA ILE A 447 28.58 -3.63 15.28
C ILE A 447 28.74 -5.11 15.63
N ASN A 448 28.52 -6.02 14.67
CA ASN A 448 28.69 -7.46 14.83
C ASN A 448 30.13 -7.87 15.23
N LYS A 449 31.13 -7.01 14.98
CA LYS A 449 32.53 -7.24 15.46
C LYS A 449 32.70 -7.01 16.95
N TYR A 450 31.67 -6.51 17.60
CA TYR A 450 31.65 -6.20 19.04
C TYR A 450 30.73 -7.11 19.85
N ASP A 451 30.22 -8.20 19.27
CA ASP A 451 29.26 -9.11 19.93
C ASP A 451 29.85 -9.69 21.26
N ASP A 452 31.14 -9.98 21.29
CA ASP A 452 31.84 -10.51 22.47
C ASP A 452 32.46 -9.41 23.38
N LYS A 453 32.07 -8.12 23.17
CA LYS A 453 32.67 -7.00 23.91
C LYS A 453 31.66 -6.30 24.81
N ASP A 454 32.04 -6.09 26.06
CA ASP A 454 31.23 -5.35 27.04
C ASP A 454 31.09 -3.86 26.73
N LYS A 455 31.98 -3.28 25.90
CA LYS A 455 32.00 -1.84 25.62
C LYS A 455 32.17 -1.56 24.13
N ILE A 456 31.30 -0.70 23.62
CA ILE A 456 31.29 -0.24 22.24
C ILE A 456 31.41 1.27 22.21
N LEU A 457 32.39 1.77 21.44
CA LEU A 457 32.60 3.22 21.28
C LEU A 457 31.86 3.70 20.05
N PHE A 458 31.01 4.72 20.18
CA PHE A 458 30.36 5.42 19.10
C PHE A 458 30.88 6.85 18.95
N LEU A 459 31.04 7.34 17.73
CA LEU A 459 31.10 8.76 17.44
C LEU A 459 29.72 9.25 17.01
N VAL A 460 29.12 10.05 17.86
CA VAL A 460 27.76 10.54 17.72
C VAL A 460 27.79 12.03 17.41
N LYS A 461 27.07 12.47 16.38
CA LYS A 461 26.83 13.87 16.05
C LYS A 461 25.44 14.26 16.54
N ARG A 462 25.36 15.33 17.34
CA ARG A 462 24.11 15.92 17.85
C ARG A 462 24.11 17.41 17.52
N GLY A 463 23.24 17.82 16.60
CA GLY A 463 23.29 19.15 16.00
C GLY A 463 24.70 19.42 15.44
N ASN A 464 25.30 20.55 15.78
CA ASN A 464 26.63 20.96 15.29
C ASN A 464 27.81 20.38 16.10
N SER A 465 27.58 19.50 17.08
CA SER A 465 28.68 18.95 17.91
C SER A 465 28.80 17.43 17.75
N SER A 466 30.05 16.94 17.74
CA SER A 466 30.35 15.50 17.76
C SER A 466 31.00 15.10 19.09
N ARG A 467 30.60 13.94 19.62
CA ARG A 467 31.12 13.39 20.86
C ARG A 467 31.30 11.88 20.78
N PHE A 468 32.26 11.38 21.51
CA PHE A 468 32.42 9.96 21.73
C PHE A 468 31.52 9.51 22.89
N LEU A 469 30.69 8.51 22.67
CA LEU A 469 29.89 7.85 23.68
C LEU A 469 30.32 6.38 23.78
N THR A 470 30.42 5.87 25.01
CA THR A 470 30.74 4.46 25.26
C THR A 470 29.46 3.76 25.76
N LEU A 471 28.94 2.86 24.97
CA LEU A 471 27.85 1.98 25.35
C LEU A 471 28.44 0.77 26.10
N THR A 472 27.87 0.43 27.23
CA THR A 472 28.17 -0.78 28.00
C THR A 472 26.96 -1.69 27.97
N ARG A 473 27.14 -2.92 27.49
CA ARG A 473 26.08 -3.96 27.45
C ARG A 473 25.67 -4.41 28.83
#